data_8d4a05b230e37c9b86a9aa0aac303e81
#
_entry.id   8d4a05b230e37c9b86a9aa0aac303e81
#
_cell.length_a   1.000
_cell.length_b   1.000
_cell.length_c   1.000
_cell.angle_alpha   90.00
_cell.angle_beta   90.00
_cell.angle_gamma   90.00
#
_symmetry.space_group_name_H-M   'P 1'
#
loop_
_entity.id
_entity.type
_entity.pdbx_description
1 polymer ?
#
loop_
_entity_poly.entity_id
_entity_poly.type
_entity_poly.pdbx_seq_one_letter_code
_entity_poly.pdbx_strand_id
1 'polypeptide(L)'
;MTDGQCSTIRTPSNGKLPSDRFNSSLYNDGMAGRLIAIGDIHGCATALERLIEAIAPRAEDTLVTLGDYVDRGPDSKGVIDRLIDLQQQCRLVALQGNHEEMMLDVVRDHQPYESWLRYGGVDTLDSYGFVGDLSVIPPSHFAFFESMVDYYETDTHFFVHANYDPVLPLEETDTYTLRWLKLSQFVPAPHFSGKRAVVGHTHDRGGEIFDVGHLVCLDTYCYGGQWLTAMDVKTGQVWQASQQGRLRERAGQSGDR
;
A
#
# COMPACT_ATOMS: atom_id res chain seq x y z
N MET A 1 -9.23 56.21 -31.13
CA MET A 1 -9.97 56.25 -29.86
C MET A 1 -10.94 55.10 -29.86
N THR A 2 -10.60 53.97 -29.30
CA THR A 2 -11.50 52.92 -28.81
C THR A 2 -10.65 52.00 -27.92
N ASP A 3 -10.97 52.09 -26.63
CA ASP A 3 -10.30 51.34 -25.58
C ASP A 3 -10.64 49.87 -25.66
N GLY A 4 -9.63 48.98 -25.78
CA GLY A 4 -9.74 47.55 -25.63
C GLY A 4 -9.49 47.14 -24.18
N GLN A 5 -10.53 46.76 -23.44
CA GLN A 5 -10.40 46.20 -22.10
C GLN A 5 -9.82 44.79 -22.15
N CYS A 6 -8.69 44.61 -21.53
CA CYS A 6 -8.07 43.32 -21.26
C CYS A 6 -8.73 42.68 -20.03
N SER A 7 -9.50 41.61 -20.21
CA SER A 7 -10.10 40.84 -19.12
C SER A 7 -9.08 39.83 -18.58
N THR A 8 -8.59 40.08 -17.41
CA THR A 8 -7.77 39.13 -16.64
C THR A 8 -8.62 37.97 -16.14
N ILE A 9 -8.36 36.77 -16.66
CA ILE A 9 -8.91 35.52 -16.16
C ILE A 9 -8.21 35.19 -14.83
N ARG A 10 -8.98 35.21 -13.76
CA ARG A 10 -8.51 34.73 -12.44
C ARG A 10 -8.56 33.20 -12.42
N THR A 11 -7.43 32.57 -12.19
CA THR A 11 -7.33 31.15 -11.81
C THR A 11 -7.98 30.93 -10.45
N PRO A 12 -8.73 29.84 -10.24
CA PRO A 12 -9.26 29.52 -8.92
C PRO A 12 -8.14 29.05 -8.01
N SER A 13 -8.06 29.63 -6.83
CA SER A 13 -7.16 29.27 -5.76
C SER A 13 -7.50 27.86 -5.24
N ASN A 14 -6.48 27.01 -5.13
CA ASN A 14 -6.51 25.70 -4.47
C ASN A 14 -7.12 25.85 -3.07
N GLY A 15 -8.36 25.40 -2.92
CA GLY A 15 -9.01 25.24 -1.63
C GLY A 15 -8.43 24.02 -0.93
N LYS A 16 -7.56 24.26 0.04
CA LYS A 16 -7.15 23.26 1.03
C LYS A 16 -8.41 22.78 1.74
N LEU A 17 -8.75 21.49 1.61
CA LEU A 17 -9.77 20.85 2.43
C LEU A 17 -9.33 20.92 3.91
N PRO A 18 -10.23 21.18 4.86
CA PRO A 18 -9.88 21.21 6.26
C PRO A 18 -9.44 19.81 6.71
N SER A 19 -8.26 19.73 7.31
CA SER A 19 -7.81 18.56 8.04
C SER A 19 -8.73 18.37 9.25
N ASP A 20 -9.68 17.45 9.15
CA ASP A 20 -10.43 16.99 10.31
C ASP A 20 -9.45 16.33 11.28
N ARG A 21 -9.10 17.10 12.31
CA ARG A 21 -8.42 16.59 13.50
C ARG A 21 -9.39 15.62 14.17
N PHE A 22 -9.28 14.35 13.86
CA PHE A 22 -9.96 13.31 14.63
C PHE A 22 -9.43 13.34 16.06
N ASN A 23 -10.30 13.79 16.95
CA ASN A 23 -10.05 13.85 18.38
C ASN A 23 -9.96 12.40 18.93
N SER A 24 -8.73 11.96 19.26
CA SER A 24 -8.39 10.60 19.72
C SER A 24 -8.81 10.28 21.16
N SER A 25 -9.74 11.02 21.74
CA SER A 25 -10.04 10.95 23.18
C SER A 25 -11.37 10.31 23.52
N LEU A 26 -11.75 9.18 22.95
CA LEU A 26 -12.85 8.33 23.48
C LEU A 26 -12.73 6.89 22.94
N TYR A 27 -11.66 6.17 23.19
CA TYR A 27 -11.67 4.72 23.05
C TYR A 27 -11.35 4.05 24.38
N ASN A 28 -12.41 3.44 24.90
CA ASN A 28 -12.46 2.60 26.08
C ASN A 28 -11.42 1.47 25.95
N ASP A 29 -10.61 1.27 26.98
CA ASP A 29 -9.46 0.36 27.08
C ASP A 29 -9.88 -1.13 27.20
N GLY A 30 -10.83 -1.57 26.39
CA GLY A 30 -11.47 -2.87 26.55
C GLY A 30 -11.43 -3.81 25.34
N MET A 31 -11.18 -3.36 24.11
CA MET A 31 -10.96 -4.20 22.92
C MET A 31 -10.39 -3.35 21.76
N ALA A 32 -9.21 -2.81 21.93
CA ALA A 32 -8.53 -2.16 20.81
C ALA A 32 -8.30 -3.18 19.70
N GLY A 33 -8.81 -2.89 18.48
CA GLY A 33 -8.62 -3.73 17.32
C GLY A 33 -7.14 -3.98 16.99
N ARG A 34 -6.87 -5.03 16.24
CA ARG A 34 -5.52 -5.32 15.73
C ARG A 34 -5.08 -4.24 14.75
N LEU A 35 -3.78 -4.02 14.64
CA LEU A 35 -3.17 -3.17 13.62
C LEU A 35 -2.31 -4.05 12.73
N ILE A 36 -2.82 -4.37 11.55
CA ILE A 36 -2.25 -5.38 10.68
C ILE A 36 -1.73 -4.72 9.40
N ALA A 37 -0.44 -4.86 9.13
CA ALA A 37 0.16 -4.45 7.87
C ALA A 37 0.19 -5.60 6.87
N ILE A 38 -0.01 -5.32 5.57
CA ILE A 38 0.11 -6.27 4.46
C ILE A 38 1.11 -5.69 3.46
N GLY A 39 2.15 -6.46 3.12
CA GLY A 39 3.18 -6.08 2.15
C GLY A 39 2.68 -6.05 0.71
N ASP A 40 3.61 -5.88 -0.22
CA ASP A 40 3.38 -5.72 -1.65
C ASP A 40 2.64 -6.91 -2.24
N ILE A 41 1.52 -6.64 -2.94
CA ILE A 41 0.59 -7.69 -3.39
C ILE A 41 0.84 -8.08 -4.84
N HIS A 42 1.10 -7.10 -5.71
CA HIS A 42 1.43 -7.31 -7.12
C HIS A 42 0.54 -8.36 -7.80
N GLY A 43 -0.76 -8.08 -7.92
CA GLY A 43 -1.69 -8.94 -8.64
C GLY A 43 -1.84 -10.36 -8.09
N CYS A 44 -1.32 -10.68 -6.90
CA CYS A 44 -1.42 -11.99 -6.27
C CYS A 44 -2.76 -12.17 -5.53
N ALA A 45 -3.90 -12.06 -6.25
CA ALA A 45 -5.24 -12.07 -5.67
C ALA A 45 -5.52 -13.34 -4.83
N THR A 46 -5.09 -14.53 -5.31
CA THR A 46 -5.26 -15.79 -4.56
C THR A 46 -4.49 -15.77 -3.22
N ALA A 47 -3.27 -15.20 -3.21
CA ALA A 47 -2.51 -15.06 -1.97
C ALA A 47 -3.21 -14.11 -0.99
N LEU A 48 -3.73 -12.99 -1.49
CA LEU A 48 -4.48 -12.02 -0.69
C LEU A 48 -5.72 -12.66 -0.08
N GLU A 49 -6.53 -13.38 -0.86
CA GLU A 49 -7.73 -14.05 -0.36
C GLU A 49 -7.40 -15.04 0.78
N ARG A 50 -6.40 -15.90 0.56
CA ARG A 50 -5.96 -16.86 1.58
C ARG A 50 -5.42 -16.19 2.84
N LEU A 51 -4.73 -15.06 2.66
CA LEU A 51 -4.21 -14.29 3.78
C LEU A 51 -5.35 -13.67 4.60
N ILE A 52 -6.34 -13.06 3.93
CA ILE A 52 -7.52 -12.47 4.57
C ILE A 52 -8.35 -13.53 5.29
N GLU A 53 -8.56 -14.72 4.70
CA GLU A 53 -9.22 -15.85 5.38
C GLU A 53 -8.46 -16.24 6.67
N ALA A 54 -7.14 -16.31 6.63
CA ALA A 54 -6.32 -16.69 7.79
C ALA A 54 -6.27 -15.60 8.87
N ILE A 55 -6.30 -14.33 8.48
CA ILE A 55 -6.37 -13.18 9.40
C ILE A 55 -7.75 -13.08 10.04
N ALA A 56 -8.81 -13.39 9.28
CA ALA A 56 -10.22 -13.20 9.66
C ALA A 56 -10.43 -11.79 10.26
N PRO A 57 -10.36 -10.71 9.44
CA PRO A 57 -10.45 -9.33 9.93
C PRO A 57 -11.79 -9.08 10.64
N ARG A 58 -11.76 -8.28 11.69
CA ARG A 58 -12.93 -7.86 12.45
C ARG A 58 -13.20 -6.39 12.23
N ALA A 59 -14.42 -5.94 12.47
CA ALA A 59 -14.82 -4.54 12.22
C ALA A 59 -13.97 -3.50 12.99
N GLU A 60 -13.45 -3.87 14.15
CA GLU A 60 -12.58 -3.03 14.98
C GLU A 60 -11.11 -3.03 14.56
N ASP A 61 -10.71 -3.93 13.63
CA ASP A 61 -9.32 -4.00 13.16
C ASP A 61 -9.00 -2.87 12.17
N THR A 62 -7.74 -2.45 12.16
CA THR A 62 -7.20 -1.58 11.11
C THR A 62 -6.20 -2.38 10.29
N LEU A 63 -6.48 -2.52 8.99
CA LEU A 63 -5.57 -3.08 8.02
C LEU A 63 -4.87 -1.94 7.28
N VAL A 64 -3.55 -2.01 7.18
CA VAL A 64 -2.73 -1.07 6.40
C VAL A 64 -2.05 -1.86 5.29
N THR A 65 -2.42 -1.62 4.04
CA THR A 65 -1.74 -2.21 2.89
C THR A 65 -0.65 -1.27 2.39
N LEU A 66 0.55 -1.81 2.16
CA LEU A 66 1.76 -1.00 1.99
C LEU A 66 1.99 -0.50 0.55
N GLY A 67 1.02 -0.70 -0.36
CA GLY A 67 1.13 -0.31 -1.77
C GLY A 67 1.48 -1.47 -2.69
N ASP A 68 1.77 -1.15 -3.96
CA ASP A 68 2.10 -2.11 -5.02
C ASP A 68 1.07 -3.23 -5.14
N TYR A 69 -0.18 -2.84 -5.40
CA TYR A 69 -1.31 -3.76 -5.60
C TYR A 69 -1.32 -4.36 -7.00
N VAL A 70 -0.90 -3.54 -7.97
CA VAL A 70 -0.92 -3.84 -9.41
C VAL A 70 0.43 -4.36 -9.91
N ASP A 71 0.44 -4.81 -11.16
CA ASP A 71 1.61 -5.24 -11.93
C ASP A 71 2.23 -6.58 -11.51
N ARG A 72 2.95 -7.22 -12.46
CA ARG A 72 3.77 -8.43 -12.27
C ARG A 72 3.01 -9.72 -11.98
N GLY A 73 1.96 -9.66 -11.22
CA GLY A 73 1.15 -10.83 -10.89
C GLY A 73 -0.09 -10.94 -11.76
N PRO A 74 -0.79 -12.08 -11.71
CA PRO A 74 -1.76 -12.46 -12.75
C PRO A 74 -3.12 -11.75 -12.64
N ASP A 75 -3.46 -11.11 -11.51
CA ASP A 75 -4.83 -10.61 -11.28
C ASP A 75 -4.84 -9.32 -10.45
N SER A 76 -4.32 -8.24 -11.02
CA SER A 76 -4.37 -6.91 -10.42
C SER A 76 -5.82 -6.44 -10.19
N LYS A 77 -6.72 -6.74 -11.15
CA LYS A 77 -8.14 -6.40 -11.02
C LYS A 77 -8.78 -7.06 -9.80
N GLY A 78 -8.58 -8.37 -9.63
CA GLY A 78 -9.12 -9.12 -8.48
C GLY A 78 -8.55 -8.64 -7.15
N VAL A 79 -7.28 -8.19 -7.11
CA VAL A 79 -6.72 -7.54 -5.91
C VAL A 79 -7.50 -6.28 -5.55
N ILE A 80 -7.74 -5.38 -6.51
CA ILE A 80 -8.46 -4.12 -6.24
C ILE A 80 -9.92 -4.39 -5.86
N ASP A 81 -10.62 -5.31 -6.56
CA ASP A 81 -11.96 -5.76 -6.18
C ASP A 81 -11.99 -6.21 -4.70
N ARG A 82 -11.04 -7.03 -4.30
CA ARG A 82 -10.96 -7.57 -2.92
C ARG A 82 -10.66 -6.49 -1.87
N LEU A 83 -9.79 -5.52 -2.19
CA LEU A 83 -9.49 -4.41 -1.27
C LEU A 83 -10.69 -3.47 -1.08
N ILE A 84 -11.45 -3.21 -2.15
CA ILE A 84 -12.70 -2.43 -2.08
C ILE A 84 -13.72 -3.16 -1.18
N ASP A 85 -13.85 -4.48 -1.30
CA ASP A 85 -14.73 -5.27 -0.43
C ASP A 85 -14.29 -5.22 1.04
N LEU A 86 -12.98 -5.22 1.30
CA LEU A 86 -12.44 -5.11 2.66
C LEU A 86 -12.75 -3.78 3.34
N GLN A 87 -12.88 -2.69 2.59
CA GLN A 87 -13.29 -1.38 3.13
C GLN A 87 -14.69 -1.42 3.77
N GLN A 88 -15.54 -2.40 3.39
CA GLN A 88 -16.87 -2.61 3.97
C GLN A 88 -16.85 -3.48 5.23
N GLN A 89 -15.73 -4.17 5.50
CA GLN A 89 -15.61 -5.15 6.59
C GLN A 89 -14.84 -4.60 7.79
N CYS A 90 -13.83 -3.78 7.56
CA CYS A 90 -12.97 -3.19 8.58
C CYS A 90 -12.39 -1.86 8.08
N ARG A 91 -11.65 -1.17 8.95
CA ARG A 91 -10.90 0.02 8.53
C ARG A 91 -9.72 -0.40 7.66
N LEU A 92 -9.77 -0.08 6.37
CA LEU A 92 -8.64 -0.23 5.45
C LEU A 92 -7.96 1.11 5.19
N VAL A 93 -6.64 1.15 5.37
CA VAL A 93 -5.77 2.27 4.95
C VAL A 93 -4.89 1.74 3.84
N ALA A 94 -5.08 2.23 2.63
CA ALA A 94 -4.30 1.84 1.47
C ALA A 94 -3.21 2.89 1.20
N LEU A 95 -1.94 2.47 1.20
CA LEU A 95 -0.83 3.34 0.79
C LEU A 95 -0.64 3.30 -0.71
N GLN A 96 -0.15 4.38 -1.29
CA GLN A 96 0.23 4.42 -2.69
C GLN A 96 1.66 3.94 -2.89
N GLY A 97 1.84 2.87 -3.66
CA GLY A 97 3.14 2.42 -4.12
C GLY A 97 3.59 3.10 -5.41
N ASN A 98 4.84 2.86 -5.81
CA ASN A 98 5.36 3.39 -7.06
C ASN A 98 4.70 2.76 -8.30
N HIS A 99 4.15 1.55 -8.19
CA HIS A 99 3.42 0.90 -9.28
C HIS A 99 2.07 1.57 -9.55
N GLU A 100 1.34 1.96 -8.52
CA GLU A 100 0.13 2.76 -8.67
C GLU A 100 0.44 4.16 -9.22
N GLU A 101 1.55 4.80 -8.80
CA GLU A 101 2.00 6.08 -9.36
C GLU A 101 2.23 5.96 -10.86
N MET A 102 3.02 4.97 -11.32
CA MET A 102 3.28 4.74 -12.75
C MET A 102 2.00 4.48 -13.54
N MET A 103 1.08 3.68 -13.01
CA MET A 103 -0.20 3.40 -13.65
C MET A 103 -1.05 4.67 -13.77
N LEU A 104 -1.16 5.45 -12.71
CA LEU A 104 -1.96 6.69 -12.69
C LEU A 104 -1.39 7.76 -13.61
N ASP A 105 -0.07 7.89 -13.70
CA ASP A 105 0.60 8.79 -14.66
C ASP A 105 0.19 8.47 -16.10
N VAL A 106 0.07 7.19 -16.45
CA VAL A 106 -0.38 6.76 -17.77
C VAL A 106 -1.88 6.98 -17.96
N VAL A 107 -2.68 6.48 -17.03
CA VAL A 107 -4.13 6.37 -17.20
C VAL A 107 -4.82 7.74 -17.05
N ARG A 108 -4.36 8.55 -16.11
CA ARG A 108 -4.92 9.86 -15.81
C ARG A 108 -4.22 11.00 -16.54
N ASP A 109 -2.89 10.99 -16.52
CA ASP A 109 -2.08 12.11 -16.99
C ASP A 109 -1.54 11.89 -18.43
N HIS A 110 -1.96 10.79 -19.07
CA HIS A 110 -1.64 10.43 -20.46
C HIS A 110 -0.13 10.37 -20.76
N GLN A 111 0.66 9.96 -19.76
CA GLN A 111 2.09 9.73 -19.96
C GLN A 111 2.34 8.49 -20.84
N PRO A 112 3.50 8.38 -21.48
CA PRO A 112 3.84 7.21 -22.31
C PRO A 112 3.80 5.90 -21.52
N TYR A 113 3.24 4.85 -22.13
CA TYR A 113 3.08 3.51 -21.51
C TYR A 113 4.41 2.79 -21.25
N GLU A 114 5.47 3.09 -22.02
CA GLU A 114 6.65 2.24 -22.13
C GLU A 114 7.36 2.01 -20.80
N SER A 115 7.39 3.00 -19.92
CA SER A 115 8.00 2.85 -18.59
C SER A 115 7.20 1.88 -17.72
N TRP A 116 5.90 2.11 -17.60
CA TRP A 116 5.01 1.28 -16.79
C TRP A 116 4.94 -0.17 -17.29
N LEU A 117 4.82 -0.38 -18.62
CA LEU A 117 4.77 -1.72 -19.20
C LEU A 117 6.02 -2.55 -18.87
N ARG A 118 7.22 -1.92 -18.82
CA ARG A 118 8.49 -2.58 -18.45
C ARG A 118 8.51 -3.05 -16.99
N TYR A 119 7.72 -2.44 -16.13
CA TYR A 119 7.63 -2.80 -14.71
C TYR A 119 6.50 -3.77 -14.38
N GLY A 120 5.80 -4.30 -15.40
CA GLY A 120 4.75 -5.30 -15.23
C GLY A 120 3.34 -4.81 -15.50
N GLY A 121 3.17 -3.59 -16.04
CA GLY A 121 1.87 -3.03 -16.40
C GLY A 121 1.11 -3.86 -17.45
N VAL A 122 1.80 -4.71 -18.22
CA VAL A 122 1.18 -5.66 -19.16
C VAL A 122 0.25 -6.60 -18.40
N ASP A 123 0.71 -7.19 -17.28
CA ASP A 123 -0.08 -8.13 -16.48
C ASP A 123 -1.34 -7.43 -15.90
N THR A 124 -1.20 -6.16 -15.51
CA THR A 124 -2.34 -5.35 -15.08
C THR A 124 -3.34 -5.18 -16.21
N LEU A 125 -2.92 -4.71 -17.37
CA LEU A 125 -3.80 -4.52 -18.53
C LEU A 125 -4.51 -5.82 -18.93
N ASP A 126 -3.79 -6.95 -18.93
CA ASP A 126 -4.36 -8.27 -19.22
C ASP A 126 -5.44 -8.65 -18.19
N SER A 127 -5.23 -8.39 -16.91
CA SER A 127 -6.20 -8.68 -15.85
C SER A 127 -7.51 -7.88 -15.98
N TYR A 128 -7.45 -6.69 -16.58
CA TYR A 128 -8.63 -5.88 -16.89
C TYR A 128 -9.25 -6.22 -18.26
N GLY A 129 -8.64 -7.13 -19.04
CA GLY A 129 -9.10 -7.46 -20.38
C GLY A 129 -8.91 -6.31 -21.39
N PHE A 130 -7.80 -5.61 -21.31
CA PHE A 130 -7.48 -4.47 -22.16
C PHE A 130 -7.43 -4.84 -23.65
N VAL A 131 -8.16 -4.09 -24.45
CA VAL A 131 -8.24 -4.26 -25.92
C VAL A 131 -7.94 -2.94 -26.66
N GLY A 132 -7.11 -2.08 -26.06
CA GLY A 132 -6.72 -0.79 -26.67
C GLY A 132 -7.42 0.43 -26.06
N ASP A 133 -8.28 0.25 -25.07
CA ASP A 133 -8.99 1.33 -24.38
C ASP A 133 -8.93 1.14 -22.86
N LEU A 134 -8.44 2.14 -22.15
CA LEU A 134 -8.31 2.16 -20.68
C LEU A 134 -9.65 2.32 -19.95
N SER A 135 -10.73 2.60 -20.67
CA SER A 135 -12.09 2.62 -20.09
C SER A 135 -12.55 1.27 -19.52
N VAL A 136 -11.78 0.19 -19.76
CA VAL A 136 -12.00 -1.12 -19.12
C VAL A 136 -11.80 -1.08 -17.62
N ILE A 137 -11.05 -0.09 -17.08
CA ILE A 137 -10.83 0.07 -15.66
C ILE A 137 -12.09 0.71 -15.04
N PRO A 138 -12.75 0.02 -14.07
CA PRO A 138 -13.99 0.54 -13.50
C PRO A 138 -13.81 1.87 -12.75
N PRO A 139 -14.80 2.77 -12.76
CA PRO A 139 -14.75 4.01 -11.97
C PRO A 139 -14.54 3.79 -10.47
N SER A 140 -15.04 2.68 -9.91
CA SER A 140 -14.83 2.30 -8.50
C SER A 140 -13.36 2.04 -8.18
N HIS A 141 -12.57 1.50 -9.15
CA HIS A 141 -11.14 1.29 -8.99
C HIS A 141 -10.38 2.61 -9.01
N PHE A 142 -10.78 3.56 -9.88
CA PHE A 142 -10.21 4.91 -9.83
C PHE A 142 -10.48 5.59 -8.50
N ALA A 143 -11.71 5.49 -7.98
CA ALA A 143 -12.04 6.03 -6.66
C ALA A 143 -11.19 5.39 -5.53
N PHE A 144 -10.90 4.09 -5.63
CA PHE A 144 -9.97 3.41 -4.72
C PHE A 144 -8.55 3.99 -4.82
N PHE A 145 -7.99 4.10 -6.04
CA PHE A 145 -6.67 4.67 -6.25
C PHE A 145 -6.56 6.13 -5.77
N GLU A 146 -7.61 6.93 -5.95
CA GLU A 146 -7.66 8.32 -5.47
C GLU A 146 -7.76 8.42 -3.94
N SER A 147 -8.20 7.37 -3.26
CA SER A 147 -8.30 7.31 -1.80
C SER A 147 -6.98 6.93 -1.11
N MET A 148 -5.96 6.50 -1.86
CA MET A 148 -4.66 6.10 -1.32
C MET A 148 -3.91 7.29 -0.71
N VAL A 149 -3.10 7.01 0.29
CA VAL A 149 -2.30 7.99 1.01
C VAL A 149 -0.81 7.66 0.94
N ASP A 150 0.06 8.66 1.13
CA ASP A 150 1.51 8.48 1.11
C ASP A 150 2.04 7.78 2.35
N TYR A 151 1.41 8.02 3.49
CA TYR A 151 1.78 7.44 4.77
C TYR A 151 0.57 7.32 5.70
N TYR A 152 0.71 6.47 6.70
CA TYR A 152 -0.21 6.39 7.82
C TYR A 152 0.58 6.34 9.13
N GLU A 153 0.10 7.03 10.16
CA GLU A 153 0.82 7.19 11.43
C GLU A 153 -0.08 6.91 12.63
N THR A 154 0.48 6.22 13.61
CA THR A 154 -0.13 5.94 14.92
C THR A 154 0.79 6.43 16.04
N ASP A 155 0.44 6.20 17.29
CA ASP A 155 1.30 6.59 18.42
C ASP A 155 2.63 5.82 18.46
N THR A 156 2.67 4.58 17.93
CA THR A 156 3.82 3.68 18.07
C THR A 156 4.48 3.29 16.75
N HIS A 157 3.75 3.41 15.64
CA HIS A 157 4.21 2.98 14.31
C HIS A 157 3.87 4.03 13.26
N PHE A 158 4.64 4.04 12.18
CA PHE A 158 4.23 4.66 10.93
C PHE A 158 4.47 3.71 9.76
N PHE A 159 3.72 3.93 8.70
CA PHE A 159 3.67 3.09 7.51
C PHE A 159 3.94 3.97 6.31
N VAL A 160 4.89 3.58 5.48
CA VAL A 160 5.20 4.18 4.19
C VAL A 160 5.47 3.07 3.19
N HIS A 161 5.30 3.32 1.89
CA HIS A 161 5.54 2.27 0.93
C HIS A 161 7.02 1.84 0.89
N ALA A 162 7.96 2.76 0.68
CA ALA A 162 9.37 2.41 0.45
C ALA A 162 10.32 2.78 1.60
N ASN A 163 10.43 4.06 1.93
CA ASN A 163 11.44 4.55 2.86
C ASN A 163 11.01 5.88 3.50
N TYR A 164 11.83 6.42 4.38
CA TYR A 164 11.59 7.69 5.09
C TYR A 164 12.89 8.46 5.33
N ASP A 165 12.77 9.76 5.58
CA ASP A 165 13.88 10.56 6.10
C ASP A 165 13.87 10.49 7.64
N PRO A 166 14.99 10.09 8.31
CA PRO A 166 14.99 9.88 9.76
C PRO A 166 14.86 11.18 10.59
N VAL A 167 15.07 12.35 9.96
CA VAL A 167 15.08 13.65 10.68
C VAL A 167 13.96 14.60 10.25
N LEU A 168 13.15 14.22 9.23
CA LEU A 168 12.01 15.02 8.78
C LEU A 168 10.68 14.39 9.20
N PRO A 169 9.64 15.19 9.51
CA PRO A 169 8.28 14.67 9.57
C PRO A 169 7.86 14.03 8.26
N LEU A 170 6.95 13.04 8.32
CA LEU A 170 6.52 12.31 7.11
C LEU A 170 5.87 13.23 6.07
N GLU A 171 5.15 14.28 6.52
CA GLU A 171 4.55 15.26 5.61
C GLU A 171 5.56 16.17 4.90
N GLU A 172 6.82 16.20 5.35
CA GLU A 172 7.92 16.96 4.75
C GLU A 172 8.87 16.04 3.95
N THR A 173 8.71 14.72 4.06
CA THR A 173 9.50 13.75 3.30
C THR A 173 9.03 13.74 1.83
N ASP A 174 9.97 13.79 0.91
CA ASP A 174 9.65 13.83 -0.52
C ASP A 174 9.06 12.51 -1.03
N THR A 175 8.24 12.59 -2.07
CA THR A 175 7.51 11.46 -2.66
C THR A 175 8.46 10.37 -3.18
N TYR A 176 9.63 10.74 -3.72
CA TYR A 176 10.61 9.75 -4.18
C TYR A 176 11.10 8.88 -3.01
N THR A 177 11.41 9.49 -1.87
CA THR A 177 11.80 8.77 -0.65
C THR A 177 10.67 7.86 -0.18
N LEU A 178 9.43 8.37 -0.11
CA LEU A 178 8.28 7.61 0.39
C LEU A 178 7.90 6.43 -0.50
N ARG A 179 8.12 6.51 -1.85
CA ARG A 179 7.60 5.52 -2.80
C ARG A 179 8.66 4.75 -3.60
N TRP A 180 9.90 5.26 -3.73
CA TRP A 180 10.91 4.73 -4.66
C TRP A 180 12.25 4.34 -4.05
N LEU A 181 12.65 4.97 -2.94
CA LEU A 181 13.97 4.77 -2.36
C LEU A 181 14.08 3.39 -1.68
N LYS A 182 14.85 2.48 -2.28
CA LYS A 182 15.01 1.10 -1.77
C LYS A 182 15.88 1.05 -0.52
N LEU A 183 15.53 0.15 0.41
CA LEU A 183 16.37 -0.18 1.57
C LEU A 183 17.74 -0.73 1.17
N SER A 184 17.85 -1.39 0.00
CA SER A 184 19.14 -1.82 -0.55
C SER A 184 20.09 -0.67 -0.93
N GLN A 185 19.54 0.53 -1.14
CA GLN A 185 20.31 1.75 -1.41
C GLN A 185 20.61 2.52 -0.12
N PHE A 186 19.63 2.56 0.80
CA PHE A 186 19.76 3.30 2.06
C PHE A 186 18.84 2.71 3.13
N VAL A 187 19.42 2.14 4.18
CA VAL A 187 18.69 1.76 5.40
C VAL A 187 18.75 2.96 6.35
N PRO A 188 17.60 3.60 6.65
CA PRO A 188 17.58 4.80 7.47
C PRO A 188 17.89 4.48 8.94
N ALA A 189 18.39 5.48 9.67
CA ALA A 189 18.46 5.45 11.13
C ALA A 189 17.04 5.45 11.75
N PRO A 190 16.87 5.15 13.04
CA PRO A 190 15.58 5.33 13.71
C PRO A 190 15.03 6.73 13.48
N HIS A 191 13.74 6.81 13.17
CA HIS A 191 13.07 8.09 12.95
C HIS A 191 13.03 8.91 14.26
N PHE A 192 13.17 10.24 14.15
CA PHE A 192 13.25 11.13 15.31
C PHE A 192 12.02 11.05 16.24
N SER A 193 10.86 10.63 15.72
CA SER A 193 9.64 10.41 16.50
C SER A 193 9.72 9.24 17.49
N GLY A 194 10.74 8.38 17.35
CA GLY A 194 10.86 7.14 18.11
C GLY A 194 9.88 6.03 17.72
N LYS A 195 9.02 6.24 16.71
CA LYS A 195 8.08 5.25 16.19
C LYS A 195 8.81 4.23 15.31
N ARG A 196 8.27 3.00 15.26
CA ARG A 196 8.77 1.95 14.39
C ARG A 196 8.20 2.08 12.99
N ALA A 197 9.05 2.02 11.97
CA ALA A 197 8.66 2.03 10.57
C ALA A 197 8.19 0.65 10.10
N VAL A 198 7.13 0.62 9.28
CA VAL A 198 6.65 -0.57 8.57
C VAL A 198 6.60 -0.23 7.08
N VAL A 199 7.37 -0.97 6.28
CA VAL A 199 7.58 -0.66 4.85
C VAL A 199 7.44 -1.89 3.95
N GLY A 200 7.32 -1.65 2.64
CA GLY A 200 7.31 -2.63 1.55
C GLY A 200 8.44 -2.38 0.55
N HIS A 201 8.13 -2.45 -0.76
CA HIS A 201 8.94 -2.03 -1.92
C HIS A 201 10.27 -2.76 -2.12
N THR A 202 11.01 -3.06 -1.06
CA THR A 202 12.32 -3.70 -1.16
C THR A 202 12.18 -5.19 -0.89
N HIS A 203 11.87 -5.95 -1.95
CA HIS A 203 11.61 -7.38 -1.82
C HIS A 203 12.85 -8.18 -1.39
N ASP A 204 12.64 -9.14 -0.52
CA ASP A 204 13.60 -10.20 -0.22
C ASP A 204 13.33 -11.43 -1.10
N ARG A 205 14.31 -11.82 -1.94
CA ARG A 205 14.17 -12.95 -2.87
C ARG A 205 14.12 -14.31 -2.16
N GLY A 206 14.56 -14.38 -0.92
CA GLY A 206 14.46 -15.56 -0.06
C GLY A 206 13.08 -15.70 0.59
N GLY A 207 12.25 -14.65 0.53
CA GLY A 207 10.93 -14.62 1.15
C GLY A 207 10.96 -14.39 2.65
N GLU A 208 12.03 -13.78 3.16
CA GLU A 208 12.19 -13.49 4.58
C GLU A 208 11.85 -12.02 4.89
N ILE A 209 11.36 -11.79 6.10
CA ILE A 209 11.06 -10.44 6.60
C ILE A 209 12.39 -9.77 6.99
N PHE A 210 12.65 -8.59 6.45
CA PHE A 210 13.78 -7.78 6.90
C PHE A 210 13.36 -6.96 8.12
N ASP A 211 14.03 -7.17 9.27
CA ASP A 211 13.70 -6.49 10.52
C ASP A 211 15.00 -6.06 11.24
N VAL A 212 15.13 -4.76 11.47
CA VAL A 212 16.28 -4.15 12.18
C VAL A 212 15.85 -3.45 13.48
N GLY A 213 14.68 -3.83 14.02
CA GLY A 213 14.13 -3.33 15.28
C GLY A 213 13.32 -2.05 15.14
N HIS A 214 13.91 -0.98 14.62
CA HIS A 214 13.20 0.29 14.39
C HIS A 214 12.47 0.35 13.04
N LEU A 215 12.73 -0.61 12.14
CA LEU A 215 12.12 -0.75 10.83
C LEU A 215 11.88 -2.23 10.53
N VAL A 216 10.72 -2.53 9.93
CA VAL A 216 10.40 -3.85 9.36
C VAL A 216 9.90 -3.68 7.93
N CYS A 217 10.43 -4.50 7.00
CA CYS A 217 9.97 -4.58 5.61
C CYS A 217 9.21 -5.89 5.38
N LEU A 218 7.99 -5.78 4.84
CA LEU A 218 7.09 -6.91 4.63
C LEU A 218 6.98 -7.35 3.17
N ASP A 219 7.76 -6.76 2.24
CA ASP A 219 7.83 -7.25 0.86
C ASP A 219 8.68 -8.52 0.79
N THR A 220 8.01 -9.64 0.81
CA THR A 220 8.57 -10.98 0.79
C THR A 220 8.40 -11.68 -0.55
N TYR A 221 8.32 -10.91 -1.66
CA TYR A 221 8.44 -11.35 -3.05
C TYR A 221 7.36 -12.34 -3.53
N CYS A 222 6.08 -12.08 -3.23
CA CYS A 222 4.98 -12.97 -3.57
C CYS A 222 4.91 -13.29 -5.07
N TYR A 223 4.93 -12.26 -5.92
CA TYR A 223 4.86 -12.42 -7.38
C TYR A 223 6.06 -13.20 -7.96
N GLY A 224 7.20 -13.19 -7.28
CA GLY A 224 8.41 -13.93 -7.66
C GLY A 224 8.48 -15.35 -7.10
N GLY A 225 7.38 -15.88 -6.56
CA GLY A 225 7.27 -17.26 -6.10
C GLY A 225 7.50 -17.47 -4.61
N GLN A 226 7.56 -16.40 -3.83
CA GLN A 226 7.68 -16.45 -2.37
C GLN A 226 6.32 -16.18 -1.70
N TRP A 227 6.25 -15.25 -0.76
CA TRP A 227 5.10 -15.07 0.12
C TRP A 227 4.51 -13.67 0.04
N LEU A 228 3.19 -13.55 0.12
CA LEU A 228 2.53 -12.34 0.59
C LEU A 228 2.51 -12.38 2.11
N THR A 229 3.03 -11.35 2.75
CA THR A 229 3.20 -11.29 4.20
C THR A 229 2.25 -10.27 4.82
N ALA A 230 1.57 -10.67 5.89
CA ALA A 230 0.89 -9.76 6.81
C ALA A 230 1.46 -9.91 8.21
N MET A 231 1.45 -8.81 8.98
CA MET A 231 1.91 -8.75 10.36
C MET A 231 0.96 -7.92 11.22
N ASP A 232 0.51 -8.47 12.33
CA ASP A 232 0.01 -7.63 13.44
C ASP A 232 1.21 -6.94 14.10
N VAL A 233 1.35 -5.65 13.85
CA VAL A 233 2.55 -4.91 14.24
C VAL A 233 2.67 -4.68 15.75
N LYS A 234 1.56 -4.86 16.50
CA LYS A 234 1.55 -4.77 17.96
C LYS A 234 2.06 -6.05 18.63
N THR A 235 1.69 -7.22 18.07
CA THR A 235 2.01 -8.53 18.65
C THR A 235 3.18 -9.23 17.97
N GLY A 236 3.51 -8.83 16.75
CA GLY A 236 4.48 -9.51 15.90
C GLY A 236 3.95 -10.80 15.28
N GLN A 237 2.64 -11.09 15.39
CA GLN A 237 2.04 -12.23 14.70
C GLN A 237 2.12 -12.03 13.19
N VAL A 238 2.61 -13.05 12.48
CA VAL A 238 2.78 -13.02 11.02
C VAL A 238 1.90 -14.08 10.38
N TRP A 239 1.31 -13.76 9.23
CA TRP A 239 0.66 -14.68 8.29
C TRP A 239 1.36 -14.55 6.95
N GLN A 240 1.52 -15.67 6.24
CA GLN A 240 2.13 -15.68 4.93
C GLN A 240 1.40 -16.65 4.00
N ALA A 241 1.09 -16.21 2.79
CA ALA A 241 0.46 -17.02 1.75
C ALA A 241 1.26 -16.98 0.45
N SER A 242 1.44 -18.11 -0.23
CA SER A 242 2.06 -18.14 -1.55
C SER A 242 1.07 -17.67 -2.63
N GLN A 243 1.58 -17.33 -3.80
CA GLN A 243 0.77 -16.95 -4.97
C GLN A 243 -0.31 -18.01 -5.30
N GLN A 244 -0.08 -19.30 -5.00
CA GLN A 244 -1.03 -20.39 -5.20
C GLN A 244 -1.96 -20.62 -4.01
N GLY A 245 -1.95 -19.73 -3.00
CA GLY A 245 -2.83 -19.80 -1.83
C GLY A 245 -2.40 -20.79 -0.74
N ARG A 246 -1.16 -21.29 -0.77
CA ARG A 246 -0.64 -22.13 0.32
C ARG A 246 -0.18 -21.25 1.48
N LEU A 247 -0.68 -21.48 2.69
CA LEU A 247 -0.18 -20.84 3.89
C LEU A 247 1.19 -21.40 4.28
N ARG A 248 2.11 -20.53 4.73
CA ARG A 248 3.41 -20.93 5.27
C ARG A 248 3.21 -21.48 6.68
N GLU A 249 3.59 -22.76 6.87
CA GLU A 249 3.62 -23.33 8.21
C GLU A 249 4.78 -22.71 9.01
N ARG A 250 4.52 -22.25 10.22
CA ARG A 250 5.61 -21.83 11.13
C ARG A 250 6.27 -23.07 11.71
N ALA A 251 7.59 -23.16 11.60
CA ALA A 251 8.37 -24.12 12.36
C ALA A 251 8.12 -23.87 13.86
N GLY A 252 7.34 -24.74 14.53
CA GLY A 252 7.08 -24.66 15.96
C GLY A 252 5.61 -24.76 16.43
N GLN A 253 4.64 -24.81 15.52
CA GLN A 253 3.25 -25.16 15.88
C GLN A 253 2.88 -26.58 15.40
N SER A 254 3.67 -27.57 15.76
CA SER A 254 3.20 -28.95 15.74
C SER A 254 2.23 -29.08 16.91
N GLY A 255 0.91 -28.97 16.59
CA GLY A 255 -0.13 -29.18 17.57
C GLY A 255 -0.02 -30.56 18.19
N ASP A 256 0.12 -30.63 19.50
CA ASP A 256 -0.31 -31.76 20.27
C ASP A 256 -1.80 -32.00 19.98
N ARG A 257 -2.08 -33.13 19.33
CA ARG A 257 -3.41 -33.74 19.26
C ARG A 257 -3.54 -34.79 20.32
#